data_b140dbf9f11b558527bd6266bd9bbe74
#
_entry.id   b140dbf9f11b558527bd6266bd9bbe74
#
_cell.length_a   1.000
_cell.length_b   1.000
_cell.length_c   1.000
_cell.angle_alpha   90.00
_cell.angle_beta   90.00
_cell.angle_gamma   90.00
#
_symmetry.space_group_name_H-M   'P 1'
#
loop_
_entity.id
_entity.type
_entity.pdbx_description
1 polymer ?
#
loop_
_entity_poly.entity_id
_entity_poly.type
_entity_poly.pdbx_seq_one_letter_code
_entity_poly.pdbx_strand_id
1 'polypeptide(L)'
;MGMNLTRRKFLQSASLAAAAVPLSKVASAESSFISGEFAAPGSFTETKTVTGGICEMCFWRCQLVGKVRDNRLVKLEGNPKSVDNGKSICARGNAGIQLLYDPDRLKYPLKN
;
A
#
# COMPACT_ATOMS: atom_id res chain seq x y z
N MET A 1 42.29 6.33 9.31
CA MET A 1 41.96 5.40 10.40
C MET A 1 40.49 4.99 10.26
N GLY A 2 40.22 3.80 9.70
CA GLY A 2 38.87 3.29 9.50
C GLY A 2 38.35 2.68 10.82
N MET A 3 37.29 3.24 11.37
CA MET A 3 36.64 2.69 12.56
C MET A 3 35.81 1.48 12.16
N ASN A 4 36.26 0.27 12.53
CA ASN A 4 35.46 -0.96 12.38
C ASN A 4 34.29 -0.95 13.40
N LEU A 5 33.15 -0.41 12.99
CA LEU A 5 31.90 -0.48 13.75
C LEU A 5 31.26 -1.86 13.59
N THR A 6 31.42 -2.70 14.62
CA THR A 6 30.64 -3.95 14.69
C THR A 6 29.19 -3.66 15.09
N ARG A 7 28.23 -4.50 14.66
CA ARG A 7 26.79 -4.38 15.01
C ARG A 7 26.57 -4.23 16.52
N ARG A 8 27.35 -4.91 17.33
CA ARG A 8 27.27 -4.83 18.79
C ARG A 8 27.70 -3.47 19.31
N LYS A 9 28.78 -2.88 18.79
CA LYS A 9 29.24 -1.55 19.17
C LYS A 9 28.28 -0.47 18.73
N PHE A 10 27.63 -0.62 17.56
CA PHE A 10 26.59 0.30 17.08
C PHE A 10 25.38 0.31 18.02
N LEU A 11 24.87 -0.87 18.42
CA LEU A 11 23.75 -0.97 19.35
C LEU A 11 24.08 -0.42 20.74
N GLN A 12 25.30 -0.62 21.23
CA GLN A 12 25.74 -0.08 22.52
C GLN A 12 25.85 1.45 22.48
N SER A 13 26.34 2.04 21.40
CA SER A 13 26.40 3.49 21.25
C SER A 13 25.02 4.12 21.08
N ALA A 14 24.12 3.47 20.38
CA ALA A 14 22.74 3.91 20.21
C ALA A 14 21.95 3.92 21.54
N SER A 15 22.15 2.92 22.40
CA SER A 15 21.50 2.86 23.71
C SER A 15 22.00 3.94 24.69
N LEU A 16 23.30 4.25 24.65
CA LEU A 16 23.87 5.34 25.45
C LEU A 16 23.40 6.72 24.99
N ALA A 17 23.25 6.92 23.68
CA ALA A 17 22.73 8.17 23.13
C ALA A 17 21.25 8.38 23.48
N ALA A 18 20.45 7.30 23.52
CA ALA A 18 19.05 7.35 23.92
C ALA A 18 18.86 7.72 25.41
N ALA A 19 19.77 7.28 26.28
CA ALA A 19 19.73 7.60 27.71
C ALA A 19 20.11 9.05 28.03
N ALA A 20 20.81 9.75 27.13
CA ALA A 20 21.22 11.13 27.30
C ALA A 20 20.16 12.16 26.86
N VAL A 21 19.08 11.73 26.21
CA VAL A 21 17.98 12.62 25.79
C VAL A 21 16.99 12.79 26.93
N PRO A 22 16.74 14.02 27.44
CA PRO A 22 15.78 14.23 28.52
C PRO A 22 14.38 13.78 28.06
N LEU A 23 13.69 13.06 28.92
CA LEU A 23 12.39 12.38 28.63
C LEU A 23 11.32 13.38 28.10
N SER A 24 11.42 14.66 28.49
CA SER A 24 10.55 15.74 28.00
C SER A 24 10.69 16.02 26.49
N LYS A 25 11.88 15.78 25.91
CA LYS A 25 12.10 15.97 24.47
C LYS A 25 11.65 14.76 23.64
N VAL A 26 11.65 13.57 24.24
CA VAL A 26 11.14 12.37 23.56
C VAL A 26 9.63 12.43 23.42
N ALA A 27 8.92 12.87 24.45
CA ALA A 27 7.45 13.03 24.40
C ALA A 27 6.99 14.06 23.36
N SER A 28 7.77 15.13 23.12
CA SER A 28 7.46 16.12 22.08
C SER A 28 7.84 15.67 20.67
N ALA A 29 8.80 14.76 20.53
CA ALA A 29 9.19 14.20 19.23
C ALA A 29 8.16 13.16 18.72
N GLU A 30 7.54 12.40 19.60
CA GLU A 30 6.49 11.46 19.19
C GLU A 30 5.24 12.17 18.65
N SER A 31 4.86 13.29 19.23
CA SER A 31 3.70 14.04 18.74
C SER A 31 3.94 14.68 17.37
N SER A 32 5.19 15.04 17.04
CA SER A 32 5.52 15.60 15.72
C SER A 32 5.72 14.53 14.63
N PHE A 33 6.06 13.28 15.02
CA PHE A 33 6.16 12.17 14.06
C PHE A 33 4.77 11.61 13.68
N ILE A 34 3.81 11.69 14.59
CA ILE A 34 2.41 11.26 14.35
C ILE A 34 1.58 12.39 13.76
N SER A 35 1.91 13.65 14.08
CA SER A 35 1.31 14.84 13.46
C SER A 35 2.05 15.30 12.20
N GLY A 36 2.90 14.45 11.59
CA GLY A 36 3.20 14.61 10.18
C GLY A 36 1.88 14.80 9.51
N GLU A 37 1.60 16.04 9.17
CA GLU A 37 0.42 16.50 8.47
C GLU A 37 0.29 15.64 7.21
N PHE A 38 -0.37 14.50 7.35
CA PHE A 38 -1.00 13.87 6.21
C PHE A 38 -1.86 14.99 5.67
N ALA A 39 -1.35 15.64 4.63
CA ALA A 39 -2.10 16.64 3.91
C ALA A 39 -3.50 16.09 3.80
N ALA A 40 -4.44 16.77 4.45
CA ALA A 40 -5.83 16.32 4.46
C ALA A 40 -6.13 15.97 3.02
N PRO A 41 -6.49 14.74 2.70
CA PRO A 41 -6.63 14.33 1.32
C PRO A 41 -7.55 15.34 0.72
N GLY A 42 -7.00 16.15 -0.20
CA GLY A 42 -7.75 17.21 -0.87
C GLY A 42 -9.04 16.61 -1.28
N SER A 43 -10.15 17.31 -1.11
CA SER A 43 -11.54 16.93 -1.39
C SER A 43 -11.61 15.72 -2.32
N PHE A 44 -11.71 14.51 -1.74
CA PHE A 44 -11.75 13.29 -2.53
C PHE A 44 -13.04 13.32 -3.33
N THR A 45 -12.92 13.37 -4.62
CA THR A 45 -14.03 13.11 -5.52
C THR A 45 -14.68 11.78 -5.14
N GLU A 46 -15.98 11.75 -5.24
CA GLU A 46 -16.80 10.60 -4.87
C GLU A 46 -16.26 9.32 -5.51
N THR A 47 -16.07 8.28 -4.71
CA THR A 47 -15.60 6.98 -5.19
C THR A 47 -16.75 6.19 -5.80
N LYS A 48 -16.73 5.99 -7.10
CA LYS A 48 -17.72 5.18 -7.82
C LYS A 48 -17.37 3.69 -7.70
N THR A 49 -18.37 2.88 -7.37
CA THR A 49 -18.25 1.42 -7.40
C THR A 49 -18.70 0.87 -8.73
N VAL A 50 -17.83 0.11 -9.41
CA VAL A 50 -18.13 -0.57 -10.68
C VAL A 50 -18.20 -2.06 -10.43
N THR A 51 -19.31 -2.70 -10.82
CA THR A 51 -19.56 -4.13 -10.66
C THR A 51 -19.38 -4.87 -11.98
N GLY A 52 -19.29 -6.21 -11.93
CA GLY A 52 -19.22 -7.06 -13.12
C GLY A 52 -17.81 -7.43 -13.55
N GLY A 53 -16.79 -7.14 -12.73
CA GLY A 53 -15.43 -7.60 -12.99
C GLY A 53 -15.22 -9.07 -12.59
N ILE A 54 -14.32 -9.73 -13.30
CA ILE A 54 -13.85 -11.08 -13.01
C ILE A 54 -12.32 -11.04 -12.89
N CYS A 55 -11.78 -11.66 -11.84
CA CYS A 55 -10.34 -11.78 -11.64
C CYS A 55 -9.78 -12.92 -12.49
N GLU A 56 -8.85 -12.61 -13.38
CA GLU A 56 -8.18 -13.59 -14.26
C GLU A 56 -6.76 -13.95 -13.78
N MET A 57 -6.43 -13.67 -12.51
CA MET A 57 -5.11 -13.97 -11.96
C MET A 57 -4.89 -15.46 -11.64
N CYS A 58 -5.95 -16.26 -11.65
CA CYS A 58 -5.91 -17.71 -11.46
C CYS A 58 -7.21 -18.37 -11.93
N PHE A 59 -7.27 -19.70 -11.89
CA PHE A 59 -8.41 -20.50 -12.37
C PHE A 59 -9.72 -20.28 -11.59
N TRP A 60 -9.68 -19.71 -10.39
CA TRP A 60 -10.87 -19.48 -9.56
C TRP A 60 -11.83 -18.43 -10.13
N ARG A 61 -11.33 -17.51 -10.95
CA ARG A 61 -12.14 -16.49 -11.62
C ARG A 61 -13.09 -15.73 -10.70
N CYS A 62 -12.60 -15.33 -9.53
CA CYS A 62 -13.41 -14.65 -8.52
C CYS A 62 -14.10 -13.41 -9.07
N GLN A 63 -15.37 -13.25 -8.75
CA GLN A 63 -16.11 -12.03 -9.06
C GLN A 63 -15.62 -10.88 -8.20
N LEU A 64 -15.40 -9.72 -8.80
CA LEU A 64 -14.87 -8.55 -8.13
C LEU A 64 -15.63 -7.27 -8.46
N VAL A 65 -15.45 -6.29 -7.61
CA VAL A 65 -15.90 -4.92 -7.82
C VAL A 65 -14.70 -3.99 -7.77
N GLY A 66 -14.72 -2.99 -8.63
CA GLY A 66 -13.70 -1.94 -8.68
C GLY A 66 -14.18 -0.66 -8.00
N LYS A 67 -13.31 -0.04 -7.24
CA LYS A 67 -13.49 1.32 -6.73
C LYS A 67 -12.74 2.28 -7.65
N VAL A 68 -13.47 3.16 -8.27
CA VAL A 68 -12.93 4.14 -9.24
C VAL A 68 -13.05 5.54 -8.66
N ARG A 69 -11.98 6.30 -8.71
CA ARG A 69 -11.90 7.70 -8.31
C ARG A 69 -11.11 8.46 -9.39
N ASP A 70 -11.61 9.62 -9.80
CA ASP A 70 -10.99 10.44 -10.85
C ASP A 70 -10.62 9.64 -12.11
N ASN A 71 -11.56 8.80 -12.54
CA ASN A 71 -11.40 7.89 -13.67
C ASN A 71 -10.23 6.88 -13.53
N ARG A 72 -9.73 6.66 -12.31
CA ARG A 72 -8.70 5.68 -12.01
C ARG A 72 -9.23 4.60 -11.07
N LEU A 73 -8.93 3.35 -11.38
CA LEU A 73 -9.20 2.24 -10.47
C LEU A 73 -8.24 2.32 -9.29
N VAL A 74 -8.77 2.53 -8.09
CA VAL A 74 -7.97 2.71 -6.87
C VAL A 74 -7.99 1.49 -5.93
N LYS A 75 -9.00 0.63 -6.06
CA LYS A 75 -9.12 -0.59 -5.23
C LYS A 75 -9.92 -1.67 -5.95
N LEU A 76 -9.54 -2.91 -5.73
CA LEU A 76 -10.33 -4.10 -6.09
C LEU A 76 -10.82 -4.77 -4.81
N GLU A 77 -12.06 -5.20 -4.80
CA GLU A 77 -12.70 -5.93 -3.70
C GLU A 77 -13.49 -7.12 -4.25
N GLY A 78 -13.75 -8.11 -3.41
CA GLY A 78 -14.67 -9.18 -3.76
C GLY A 78 -16.09 -8.64 -3.95
N ASN A 79 -16.83 -9.21 -4.88
CA ASN A 79 -18.22 -8.83 -5.09
C ASN A 79 -19.08 -9.31 -3.90
N PRO A 80 -19.73 -8.40 -3.12
CA PRO A 80 -20.55 -8.79 -1.98
C PRO A 80 -21.77 -9.64 -2.34
N LYS A 81 -22.15 -9.65 -3.62
CA LYS A 81 -23.24 -10.46 -4.15
C LYS A 81 -22.77 -11.79 -4.74
N SER A 82 -21.46 -12.05 -4.74
CA SER A 82 -20.93 -13.31 -5.27
C SER A 82 -21.26 -14.47 -4.35
N VAL A 83 -21.67 -15.58 -4.93
CA VAL A 83 -21.88 -16.85 -4.25
C VAL A 83 -20.62 -17.68 -4.24
N ASP A 84 -19.79 -17.56 -5.30
CA ASP A 84 -18.68 -18.48 -5.57
C ASP A 84 -17.43 -18.24 -4.75
N ASN A 85 -17.10 -16.96 -4.46
CA ASN A 85 -15.83 -16.60 -3.83
C ASN A 85 -15.97 -15.99 -2.43
N GLY A 86 -17.10 -16.24 -1.74
CA GLY A 86 -17.30 -15.83 -0.36
C GLY A 86 -17.20 -14.33 -0.10
N LYS A 87 -17.51 -13.51 -1.11
CA LYS A 87 -17.51 -12.03 -1.05
C LYS A 87 -16.12 -11.40 -0.86
N SER A 88 -15.06 -12.16 -1.07
CA SER A 88 -13.68 -11.69 -0.90
C SER A 88 -12.82 -12.05 -2.11
N ILE A 89 -11.66 -11.42 -2.22
CA ILE A 89 -10.61 -11.77 -3.17
C ILE A 89 -9.30 -11.98 -2.42
N CYS A 90 -8.45 -12.84 -2.96
CA CYS A 90 -7.14 -13.12 -2.37
C CYS A 90 -6.14 -11.96 -2.62
N ALA A 91 -4.97 -12.03 -1.97
CA ALA A 91 -3.91 -11.04 -2.15
C ALA A 91 -3.47 -10.87 -3.62
N ARG A 92 -3.46 -11.97 -4.40
CA ARG A 92 -3.14 -11.94 -5.83
C ARG A 92 -4.15 -11.09 -6.61
N GLY A 93 -5.45 -11.26 -6.35
CA GLY A 93 -6.50 -10.46 -6.97
C GLY A 93 -6.39 -8.97 -6.60
N ASN A 94 -6.07 -8.67 -5.34
CA ASN A 94 -5.83 -7.29 -4.89
C ASN A 94 -4.62 -6.65 -5.60
N ALA A 95 -3.57 -7.43 -5.87
CA ALA A 95 -2.39 -6.95 -6.58
C ALA A 95 -2.64 -6.66 -8.08
N GLY A 96 -3.76 -7.09 -8.63
CA GLY A 96 -4.12 -6.88 -10.04
C GLY A 96 -4.14 -5.41 -10.49
N ILE A 97 -4.34 -4.48 -9.57
CA ILE A 97 -4.25 -3.04 -9.86
C ILE A 97 -2.84 -2.66 -10.34
N GLN A 98 -1.80 -3.25 -9.78
CA GLN A 98 -0.42 -2.97 -10.15
C GLN A 98 -0.15 -3.32 -11.61
N LEU A 99 -0.71 -4.44 -12.08
CA LEU A 99 -0.61 -4.83 -13.49
C LEU A 99 -1.31 -3.84 -14.44
N LEU A 100 -2.41 -3.23 -13.98
CA LEU A 100 -3.13 -2.25 -14.80
C LEU A 100 -2.32 -0.98 -15.01
N TYR A 101 -1.58 -0.55 -14.00
CA TYR A 101 -0.79 0.69 -14.03
C TYR A 101 0.71 0.46 -14.20
N ASP A 102 1.11 -0.75 -14.55
CA ASP A 102 2.49 -1.08 -14.83
C ASP A 102 3.00 -0.25 -16.02
N PRO A 103 4.06 0.55 -15.86
CA PRO A 103 4.64 1.35 -16.93
C PRO A 103 5.18 0.49 -18.08
N ASP A 104 5.64 -0.72 -17.78
CA ASP A 104 6.23 -1.65 -18.76
C ASP A 104 5.19 -2.54 -19.46
N ARG A 105 3.91 -2.36 -19.12
CA ARG A 105 2.82 -3.09 -19.76
C ARG A 105 2.76 -2.82 -21.26
N LEU A 106 2.68 -3.90 -22.05
CA LEU A 106 2.48 -3.81 -23.49
C LEU A 106 1.12 -3.13 -23.80
N LYS A 107 1.17 -1.99 -24.46
CA LYS A 107 -0.02 -1.18 -24.83
C LYS A 107 -0.47 -1.43 -26.25
N TYR A 108 0.39 -1.99 -27.08
CA TYR A 108 0.17 -2.20 -28.52
C TYR A 108 0.69 -3.56 -28.93
N PRO A 109 0.13 -4.16 -30.02
CA PRO A 109 0.73 -5.32 -30.64
C PRO A 109 2.16 -4.99 -31.09
N LEU A 110 3.12 -5.83 -30.71
CA LEU A 110 4.49 -5.72 -31.16
C LEU A 110 4.70 -6.67 -32.35
N LYS A 111 5.38 -6.18 -33.39
CA LYS A 111 5.80 -7.00 -34.52
C LYS A 111 7.27 -7.39 -34.29
N ASN A 112 7.56 -8.68 -34.38
CA ASN A 112 8.94 -9.19 -34.43
C ASN A 112 9.59 -8.81 -35.75
#